data_39d3980c02e9ebb14d69a9dda1dd6d6e
#
_entry.id   39d3980c02e9ebb14d69a9dda1dd6d6e
#
_cell.length_a   1.000
_cell.length_b   1.000
_cell.length_c   1.000
_cell.angle_alpha   90.00
_cell.angle_beta   90.00
_cell.angle_gamma   90.00
#
_symmetry.space_group_name_H-M   'P 1'
#
loop_
_entity.id
_entity.type
_entity.pdbx_description
1 polymer ?
#
loop_
_entity_poly.entity_id
_entity_poly.type
_entity_poly.pdbx_seq_one_letter_code
_entity_poly.pdbx_strand_id
1 'polypeptide(L)'
;MAVTTCLTWMQEKHLKTYFGKEQFSLLYKASVHGFSKEKLLDRCSHQGSILTVVYNEYHILGAYMPGGYLGELDISITLFAFQETEISKCEIGPLNPCLLFSGNNINSEFIINLEKKAVVTSVTTMEKLGLPQCCMSFKECEVFRCEDLLDKRSMDGIIELKESLMSAIRTYKPYGGLVHQIQILLLGPIGAGKSSFFNAVKSVFRGHVTNQALVGSDITGVSEKYRRYVVKDGKDGDPLPFILCDLPGLSEKEGRLCLDDILSVLKGHVADRYQFNSMNPVKPGHGDYICYPLLKDRIHCVAFVFSAYSVHCLSDEMVEKIKRIRKELIKCGMVQVVLLTHVDTLDLITKGDLIDIYKCVPVKLKLEELHREFGFPLSDIFVVSNYSSEWELEPVKDVLILSALRQMLWAADDFLEDLPLEETNRGV
;
A
#
# COMPACT_ATOMS: atom_id res chain seq x y z
N MET A 1 -0.80 3.47 -12.41
CA MET A 1 0.32 4.43 -12.62
C MET A 1 0.29 5.40 -11.46
N ALA A 2 1.42 5.61 -10.78
CA ALA A 2 1.50 6.62 -9.74
C ALA A 2 1.19 8.00 -10.34
N VAL A 3 0.36 8.79 -9.66
CA VAL A 3 0.07 10.16 -10.07
C VAL A 3 1.28 11.03 -9.73
N THR A 4 1.92 11.60 -10.74
CA THR A 4 3.09 12.46 -10.58
C THR A 4 2.70 13.93 -10.63
N THR A 5 3.43 14.77 -9.88
CA THR A 5 3.27 16.22 -9.96
C THR A 5 3.74 16.77 -11.29
N CYS A 6 3.18 17.93 -11.65
CA CYS A 6 3.67 18.76 -12.79
C CYS A 6 4.86 19.63 -12.41
N LEU A 7 5.18 19.78 -11.11
CA LEU A 7 6.39 20.49 -10.67
C LEU A 7 7.65 19.75 -11.14
N THR A 8 8.57 20.50 -11.72
CA THR A 8 9.93 20.00 -11.93
C THR A 8 10.67 19.89 -10.59
N TRP A 9 11.69 19.04 -10.52
CA TRP A 9 12.52 18.89 -9.32
C TRP A 9 13.10 20.25 -8.82
N MET A 10 13.51 21.11 -9.74
CA MET A 10 14.03 22.45 -9.40
C MET A 10 12.95 23.36 -8.80
N GLN A 11 11.75 23.37 -9.38
CA GLN A 11 10.62 24.16 -8.86
C GLN A 11 10.19 23.69 -7.49
N GLU A 12 10.09 22.37 -7.28
CA GLU A 12 9.79 21.79 -5.99
C GLU A 12 10.86 22.16 -4.95
N LYS A 13 12.14 22.05 -5.30
CA LYS A 13 13.25 22.43 -4.43
C LYS A 13 13.20 23.93 -4.05
N HIS A 14 12.91 24.83 -5.01
CA HIS A 14 12.76 26.26 -4.73
C HIS A 14 11.60 26.53 -3.79
N LEU A 15 10.44 25.90 -4.00
CA LEU A 15 9.28 26.06 -3.11
C LEU A 15 9.57 25.51 -1.71
N LYS A 16 10.23 24.38 -1.58
CA LYS A 16 10.64 23.81 -0.30
C LYS A 16 11.56 24.77 0.47
N THR A 17 12.61 25.23 -0.18
CA THR A 17 13.55 26.21 0.41
C THR A 17 12.85 27.50 0.79
N TYR A 18 11.95 27.97 -0.07
CA TYR A 18 11.27 29.23 0.10
C TYR A 18 10.27 29.24 1.28
N PHE A 19 9.49 28.18 1.43
CA PHE A 19 8.52 28.03 2.52
C PHE A 19 9.11 27.36 3.77
N GLY A 20 10.39 26.99 3.76
CA GLY A 20 11.05 26.31 4.88
C GLY A 20 10.44 24.94 5.18
N LYS A 21 10.02 24.21 4.14
CA LYS A 21 9.38 22.90 4.26
C LYS A 21 10.27 21.82 3.67
N GLU A 22 10.29 20.65 4.32
CA GLU A 22 11.15 19.54 3.89
C GLU A 22 10.47 18.67 2.82
N GLN A 23 9.15 18.51 2.90
CA GLN A 23 8.41 17.65 1.95
C GLN A 23 7.10 18.28 1.48
N PHE A 24 6.74 17.95 0.23
CA PHE A 24 5.43 18.21 -0.34
C PHE A 24 4.77 16.87 -0.70
N SER A 25 3.61 16.63 -0.13
CA SER A 25 2.79 15.45 -0.40
C SER A 25 1.61 15.83 -1.27
N LEU A 26 1.54 15.29 -2.49
CA LEU A 26 0.47 15.59 -3.44
C LEU A 26 -0.85 14.98 -2.98
N LEU A 27 -1.84 15.80 -2.63
CA LEU A 27 -3.16 15.39 -2.13
C LEU A 27 -4.21 15.37 -3.25
N TYR A 28 -4.14 16.34 -4.16
CA TYR A 28 -5.13 16.54 -5.21
C TYR A 28 -4.47 16.96 -6.50
N LYS A 29 -4.99 16.43 -7.62
CA LYS A 29 -4.62 16.80 -8.97
C LYS A 29 -5.90 16.88 -9.81
N ALA A 30 -6.21 18.06 -10.35
CA ALA A 30 -7.51 18.32 -10.95
C ALA A 30 -7.79 17.47 -12.20
N SER A 31 -6.76 17.13 -12.99
CA SER A 31 -6.91 16.25 -14.16
C SER A 31 -7.27 14.80 -13.77
N VAL A 32 -6.94 14.38 -12.56
CA VAL A 32 -7.20 13.01 -12.07
C VAL A 32 -8.50 12.96 -11.27
N HIS A 33 -8.71 13.93 -10.34
CA HIS A 33 -9.83 13.91 -9.41
C HIS A 33 -11.05 14.71 -9.90
N GLY A 34 -10.91 15.45 -11.00
CA GLY A 34 -11.92 16.33 -11.56
C GLY A 34 -11.78 17.77 -11.08
N PHE A 35 -12.09 18.72 -11.94
CA PHE A 35 -12.04 20.16 -11.66
C PHE A 35 -13.27 20.61 -10.86
N SER A 36 -13.32 20.28 -9.57
CA SER A 36 -14.43 20.57 -8.67
C SER A 36 -13.93 21.02 -7.31
N LYS A 37 -14.51 22.12 -6.81
CA LYS A 37 -14.24 22.64 -5.45
C LYS A 37 -14.60 21.60 -4.37
N GLU A 38 -15.73 20.94 -4.51
CA GLU A 38 -16.21 19.94 -3.58
C GLU A 38 -15.17 18.80 -3.43
N LYS A 39 -14.76 18.20 -4.55
CA LYS A 39 -13.75 17.13 -4.56
C LYS A 39 -12.39 17.57 -4.03
N LEU A 40 -11.99 18.81 -4.26
CA LEU A 40 -10.77 19.37 -3.71
C LEU A 40 -10.87 19.47 -2.18
N LEU A 41 -11.98 20.04 -1.66
CA LEU A 41 -12.18 20.20 -0.23
C LEU A 41 -12.29 18.85 0.49
N ASP A 42 -13.00 17.89 -0.07
CA ASP A 42 -13.13 16.54 0.50
C ASP A 42 -11.76 15.87 0.72
N ARG A 43 -10.82 16.10 -0.20
CA ARG A 43 -9.48 15.50 -0.13
C ARG A 43 -8.49 16.28 0.73
N CYS A 44 -8.62 17.60 0.72
CA CYS A 44 -7.58 18.49 1.25
C CYS A 44 -7.95 19.14 2.59
N SER A 45 -9.20 18.97 3.07
CA SER A 45 -9.61 19.45 4.37
C SER A 45 -8.90 18.69 5.51
N HIS A 46 -8.59 19.41 6.59
CA HIS A 46 -7.91 18.86 7.77
C HIS A 46 -6.51 18.26 7.53
N GLN A 47 -5.82 18.72 6.47
CA GLN A 47 -4.49 18.22 6.09
C GLN A 47 -3.32 19.09 6.61
N GLY A 48 -3.57 20.04 7.50
CA GLY A 48 -2.55 20.98 7.99
C GLY A 48 -2.20 22.05 6.95
N SER A 49 -0.94 22.47 6.92
CA SER A 49 -0.47 23.48 5.97
C SER A 49 -0.53 22.99 4.53
N ILE A 50 -1.10 23.81 3.66
CA ILE A 50 -1.37 23.45 2.27
C ILE A 50 -0.72 24.43 1.30
N LEU A 51 -0.18 23.90 0.21
CA LEU A 51 0.27 24.62 -0.97
C LEU A 51 -0.61 24.26 -2.16
N THR A 52 -1.35 25.23 -2.68
CA THR A 52 -2.12 25.10 -3.93
C THR A 52 -1.30 25.64 -5.07
N VAL A 53 -1.10 24.87 -6.13
CA VAL A 53 -0.32 25.23 -7.31
C VAL A 53 -1.20 25.15 -8.56
N VAL A 54 -1.18 26.18 -9.35
CA VAL A 54 -1.94 26.28 -10.60
C VAL A 54 -0.96 26.47 -11.76
N TYR A 55 -1.16 25.68 -12.81
CA TYR A 55 -0.27 25.66 -13.98
C TYR A 55 -0.97 26.28 -15.19
N ASN A 56 -0.46 27.42 -15.61
CA ASN A 56 -0.78 28.04 -16.88
C ASN A 56 0.27 27.61 -17.93
N GLU A 57 0.09 28.00 -19.18
CA GLU A 57 1.03 27.70 -20.25
C GLU A 57 2.42 28.31 -20.04
N TYR A 58 2.49 29.48 -19.40
CA TYR A 58 3.73 30.26 -19.21
C TYR A 58 4.07 30.54 -17.75
N HIS A 59 3.13 30.29 -16.81
CA HIS A 59 3.28 30.69 -15.43
C HIS A 59 2.85 29.55 -14.48
N ILE A 60 3.57 29.45 -13.40
CA ILE A 60 3.20 28.63 -12.24
C ILE A 60 2.93 29.61 -11.09
N LEU A 61 1.75 29.57 -10.55
CA LEU A 61 1.33 30.42 -9.46
C LEU A 61 0.52 29.64 -8.43
N GLY A 62 0.40 30.18 -7.23
CA GLY A 62 -0.36 29.46 -6.21
C GLY A 62 -0.48 30.23 -4.90
N ALA A 63 -0.97 29.49 -3.90
CA ALA A 63 -1.20 30.00 -2.56
C ALA A 63 -0.72 29.02 -1.52
N TYR A 64 0.05 29.51 -0.55
CA TYR A 64 0.42 28.77 0.65
C TYR A 64 -0.45 29.21 1.82
N MET A 65 -1.03 28.24 2.51
CA MET A 65 -1.97 28.41 3.62
C MET A 65 -1.48 27.62 4.83
N PRO A 66 -0.94 28.29 5.87
CA PRO A 66 -0.37 27.63 7.03
C PRO A 66 -1.38 26.86 7.88
N GLY A 67 -2.68 27.14 7.78
CA GLY A 67 -3.74 26.42 8.52
C GLY A 67 -4.61 25.50 7.66
N GLY A 68 -4.32 25.39 6.35
CA GLY A 68 -5.14 24.60 5.42
C GLY A 68 -6.49 25.27 5.07
N TYR A 69 -7.44 24.47 4.52
CA TYR A 69 -8.72 25.01 4.03
C TYR A 69 -9.83 25.16 5.08
N LEU A 70 -9.72 24.49 6.20
CA LEU A 70 -10.74 24.51 7.26
C LEU A 70 -10.12 25.08 8.57
N GLY A 71 -9.62 26.30 8.50
CA GLY A 71 -9.38 27.08 9.72
C GLY A 71 -10.68 27.82 10.08
N GLU A 72 -11.11 27.73 11.33
CA GLU A 72 -12.21 28.58 11.88
C GLU A 72 -11.77 30.04 11.97
N LEU A 73 -10.49 30.32 11.83
CA LEU A 73 -9.88 31.65 11.94
C LEU A 73 -9.42 32.13 10.57
N ASP A 74 -9.58 33.42 10.34
CA ASP A 74 -8.95 34.11 9.21
C ASP A 74 -7.43 34.00 9.33
N ILE A 75 -6.78 33.52 8.30
CA ILE A 75 -5.32 33.33 8.24
C ILE A 75 -4.69 34.22 7.17
N SER A 76 -3.42 34.56 7.38
CA SER A 76 -2.61 35.19 6.33
C SER A 76 -2.24 34.15 5.29
N ILE A 77 -2.49 34.43 4.01
CA ILE A 77 -2.20 33.57 2.88
C ILE A 77 -1.07 34.17 2.08
N THR A 78 -0.04 33.37 1.80
CA THR A 78 1.07 33.80 0.95
C THR A 78 0.80 33.34 -0.48
N LEU A 79 0.54 34.29 -1.37
CA LEU A 79 0.48 34.06 -2.81
C LEU A 79 1.89 34.08 -3.39
N PHE A 80 2.11 33.26 -4.42
CA PHE A 80 3.39 33.23 -5.14
C PHE A 80 3.19 33.02 -6.65
N ALA A 81 4.18 33.47 -7.41
CA ALA A 81 4.30 33.16 -8.82
C ALA A 81 5.77 32.92 -9.19
N PHE A 82 6.03 31.94 -10.05
CA PHE A 82 7.35 31.74 -10.64
C PHE A 82 7.55 32.72 -11.79
N GLN A 83 8.64 33.46 -11.73
CA GLN A 83 9.17 34.27 -12.82
C GLN A 83 10.53 33.66 -13.22
N GLU A 84 10.51 32.82 -14.27
CA GLU A 84 11.69 32.05 -14.71
C GLU A 84 12.30 31.21 -13.59
N THR A 85 13.27 31.73 -12.83
CA THR A 85 13.94 31.07 -11.72
C THR A 85 13.65 31.66 -10.35
N GLU A 86 13.00 32.84 -10.30
CA GLU A 86 12.70 33.54 -9.04
C GLU A 86 11.22 33.39 -8.66
N ILE A 87 10.93 33.49 -7.36
CA ILE A 87 9.58 33.43 -6.80
C ILE A 87 9.19 34.83 -6.34
N SER A 88 8.21 35.41 -7.00
CA SER A 88 7.52 36.62 -6.52
C SER A 88 6.47 36.25 -5.49
N LYS A 89 6.28 37.06 -4.46
CA LYS A 89 5.29 36.81 -3.38
C LYS A 89 4.43 38.01 -3.07
N CYS A 90 3.25 37.72 -2.55
CA CYS A 90 2.34 38.70 -1.99
C CYS A 90 1.56 38.06 -0.84
N GLU A 91 1.57 38.69 0.33
CA GLU A 91 0.72 38.27 1.44
C GLU A 91 -0.62 38.97 1.35
N ILE A 92 -1.69 38.19 1.56
CA ILE A 92 -3.07 38.65 1.59
C ILE A 92 -3.76 38.19 2.86
N GLY A 93 -4.75 38.93 3.29
CA GLY A 93 -5.57 38.59 4.48
C GLY A 93 -5.21 39.41 5.72
N PRO A 94 -5.75 39.01 6.87
CA PRO A 94 -6.35 37.68 7.15
C PRO A 94 -7.69 37.42 6.46
N LEU A 95 -7.88 36.23 5.93
CA LEU A 95 -9.14 35.82 5.30
C LEU A 95 -9.38 34.29 5.39
N ASN A 96 -10.63 33.88 5.26
CA ASN A 96 -10.97 32.47 5.25
C ASN A 96 -10.47 31.80 3.98
N PRO A 97 -9.64 30.73 4.06
CA PRO A 97 -9.04 30.08 2.91
C PRO A 97 -10.05 29.52 1.89
N CYS A 98 -11.25 29.13 2.33
CA CYS A 98 -12.30 28.62 1.44
C CYS A 98 -12.81 29.69 0.45
N LEU A 99 -12.60 30.97 0.73
CA LEU A 99 -12.96 32.08 -0.16
C LEU A 99 -12.10 32.10 -1.42
N LEU A 100 -10.90 31.51 -1.39
CA LEU A 100 -10.07 31.37 -2.60
C LEU A 100 -10.77 30.60 -3.74
N PHE A 101 -11.75 29.78 -3.42
CA PHE A 101 -12.51 28.97 -4.39
C PHE A 101 -13.94 29.47 -4.56
N SER A 102 -14.29 30.66 -4.04
CA SER A 102 -15.66 31.20 -4.08
C SER A 102 -15.76 32.30 -5.13
N GLY A 103 -16.45 32.01 -6.23
CA GLY A 103 -16.61 32.96 -7.34
C GLY A 103 -17.50 34.18 -7.09
N ASN A 104 -18.08 34.34 -5.90
CA ASN A 104 -19.10 35.37 -5.59
C ASN A 104 -18.58 36.55 -4.75
N ASN A 105 -17.32 36.61 -4.42
CA ASN A 105 -16.77 37.72 -3.62
C ASN A 105 -16.18 38.80 -4.53
N ILE A 106 -16.87 39.94 -4.61
CA ILE A 106 -16.49 41.10 -5.46
C ILE A 106 -15.18 41.77 -5.01
N ASN A 107 -14.69 41.48 -3.80
CA ASN A 107 -13.50 42.07 -3.19
C ASN A 107 -12.35 41.08 -2.98
N SER A 108 -12.33 39.95 -3.69
CA SER A 108 -11.28 38.94 -3.46
C SER A 108 -9.99 39.31 -4.19
N GLU A 109 -8.90 39.36 -3.46
CA GLU A 109 -7.58 39.65 -4.00
C GLU A 109 -7.03 38.54 -4.90
N PHE A 110 -7.52 37.30 -4.70
CA PHE A 110 -7.11 36.12 -5.47
C PHE A 110 -8.21 35.04 -5.42
N ILE A 111 -8.63 34.54 -6.57
CA ILE A 111 -9.65 33.48 -6.69
C ILE A 111 -9.17 32.41 -7.68
N ILE A 112 -9.30 31.14 -7.30
CA ILE A 112 -9.12 29.98 -8.17
C ILE A 112 -10.49 29.39 -8.48
N ASN A 113 -10.95 29.51 -9.72
CA ASN A 113 -12.18 28.86 -10.17
C ASN A 113 -11.83 27.57 -10.90
N LEU A 114 -12.03 26.44 -10.22
CA LEU A 114 -11.71 25.12 -10.78
C LEU A 114 -12.59 24.75 -11.97
N GLU A 115 -13.88 25.03 -11.90
CA GLU A 115 -14.84 24.67 -12.95
C GLU A 115 -14.60 25.45 -14.24
N LYS A 116 -14.31 26.75 -14.11
CA LYS A 116 -13.97 27.62 -15.24
C LYS A 116 -12.50 27.54 -15.65
N LYS A 117 -11.70 26.84 -14.88
CA LYS A 117 -10.23 26.73 -15.05
C LYS A 117 -9.58 28.12 -15.16
N ALA A 118 -9.93 29.02 -14.28
CA ALA A 118 -9.47 30.41 -14.32
C ALA A 118 -9.00 30.87 -12.94
N VAL A 119 -7.92 31.67 -12.93
CA VAL A 119 -7.46 32.42 -11.78
C VAL A 119 -7.77 33.88 -12.01
N VAL A 120 -8.34 34.53 -11.00
CA VAL A 120 -8.64 35.96 -11.03
C VAL A 120 -7.91 36.63 -9.88
N THR A 121 -7.19 37.73 -10.15
CA THR A 121 -6.44 38.51 -9.16
C THR A 121 -6.85 39.98 -9.21
N SER A 122 -6.67 40.69 -8.10
CA SER A 122 -6.72 42.16 -8.11
C SER A 122 -5.55 42.76 -8.89
N VAL A 123 -5.69 44.01 -9.33
CA VAL A 123 -4.60 44.71 -10.03
C VAL A 123 -3.34 44.80 -9.14
N THR A 124 -3.53 45.14 -7.88
CA THR A 124 -2.44 45.23 -6.91
C THR A 124 -1.70 43.92 -6.69
N THR A 125 -2.43 42.80 -6.60
CA THR A 125 -1.84 41.45 -6.48
C THR A 125 -1.15 41.02 -7.77
N MET A 126 -1.76 41.31 -8.91
CA MET A 126 -1.17 41.08 -10.23
C MET A 126 0.19 41.74 -10.38
N GLU A 127 0.29 43.04 -10.04
CA GLU A 127 1.54 43.80 -10.13
C GLU A 127 2.62 43.25 -9.17
N LYS A 128 2.25 42.94 -7.93
CA LYS A 128 3.19 42.36 -6.94
C LYS A 128 3.72 40.98 -7.34
N LEU A 129 2.90 40.19 -8.00
CA LEU A 129 3.28 38.86 -8.49
C LEU A 129 3.94 38.89 -9.88
N GLY A 130 3.97 40.08 -10.54
CA GLY A 130 4.51 40.23 -11.90
C GLY A 130 3.72 39.48 -12.97
N LEU A 131 2.42 39.33 -12.78
CA LEU A 131 1.56 38.61 -13.71
C LEU A 131 1.13 39.53 -14.87
N PRO A 132 0.93 38.97 -16.10
CA PRO A 132 0.62 39.77 -17.25
C PRO A 132 -0.81 40.31 -17.31
N GLN A 133 -1.73 39.67 -16.57
CA GLN A 133 -3.16 40.05 -16.57
C GLN A 133 -3.88 39.54 -15.33
N CYS A 134 -4.96 40.20 -14.93
CA CYS A 134 -5.75 39.87 -13.76
C CYS A 134 -6.56 38.56 -13.88
N CYS A 135 -6.85 38.11 -15.08
CA CYS A 135 -7.61 36.89 -15.31
C CYS A 135 -6.84 35.97 -16.26
N MET A 136 -6.49 34.78 -15.78
CA MET A 136 -5.71 33.81 -16.54
C MET A 136 -6.35 32.43 -16.46
N SER A 137 -6.38 31.75 -17.63
CA SER A 137 -6.77 30.33 -17.65
C SER A 137 -5.63 29.45 -17.18
N PHE A 138 -5.95 28.27 -16.65
CA PHE A 138 -4.96 27.27 -16.27
C PHE A 138 -5.30 25.88 -16.80
N LYS A 139 -4.29 25.02 -16.92
CA LYS A 139 -4.42 23.66 -17.46
C LYS A 139 -4.55 22.62 -16.34
N GLU A 140 -3.88 22.87 -15.21
CA GLU A 140 -3.83 21.94 -14.09
C GLU A 140 -3.85 22.72 -12.76
N CYS A 141 -4.41 22.06 -11.74
CA CYS A 141 -4.35 22.51 -10.36
C CYS A 141 -3.95 21.33 -9.47
N GLU A 142 -2.90 21.53 -8.69
CA GLU A 142 -2.40 20.55 -7.73
C GLU A 142 -2.42 21.14 -6.33
N VAL A 143 -2.69 20.29 -5.34
CA VAL A 143 -2.66 20.68 -3.92
C VAL A 143 -1.72 19.74 -3.19
N PHE A 144 -0.81 20.32 -2.43
CA PHE A 144 0.18 19.60 -1.64
C PHE A 144 -0.01 19.91 -0.16
N ARG A 145 0.14 18.88 0.65
CA ARG A 145 0.40 19.05 2.08
C ARG A 145 1.86 19.43 2.28
N CYS A 146 2.12 20.47 3.06
CA CYS A 146 3.45 21.03 3.30
C CYS A 146 4.06 20.63 4.64
N GLU A 147 3.35 19.90 5.43
CA GLU A 147 3.82 19.30 6.66
C GLU A 147 3.65 17.80 6.54
N ASP A 148 4.67 17.05 6.92
CA ASP A 148 4.43 15.66 7.25
C ASP A 148 3.42 15.65 8.40
N LEU A 149 2.29 14.94 8.22
CA LEU A 149 1.39 14.62 9.33
C LEU A 149 2.12 13.81 10.41
N LEU A 150 3.31 13.37 10.09
CA LEU A 150 4.28 12.79 10.97
C LEU A 150 5.10 13.91 11.56
N ASP A 151 4.66 14.42 12.71
CA ASP A 151 5.61 15.11 13.57
C ASP A 151 6.75 14.11 13.91
N LYS A 152 7.86 14.61 14.43
CA LYS A 152 8.98 13.75 14.86
C LYS A 152 8.51 12.62 15.78
N ARG A 153 7.48 12.84 16.60
CA ARG A 153 6.94 11.84 17.52
C ARG A 153 6.22 10.70 16.79
N SER A 154 5.48 10.99 15.73
CA SER A 154 4.84 9.95 14.90
C SER A 154 5.88 9.12 14.18
N MET A 155 6.96 9.72 13.66
CA MET A 155 8.06 8.96 13.04
C MET A 155 8.86 8.17 14.08
N ASP A 156 9.18 8.75 15.22
CA ASP A 156 9.84 8.04 16.32
C ASP A 156 8.96 6.88 16.80
N GLY A 157 7.66 7.11 16.97
CA GLY A 157 6.70 6.05 17.32
C GLY A 157 6.63 4.92 16.30
N ILE A 158 6.79 5.21 15.01
CA ILE A 158 6.84 4.17 13.95
C ILE A 158 8.13 3.38 14.02
N ILE A 159 9.25 4.04 14.23
CA ILE A 159 10.54 3.36 14.38
C ILE A 159 10.51 2.45 15.61
N GLU A 160 10.03 2.94 16.75
CA GLU A 160 9.85 2.13 17.96
C GLU A 160 8.91 0.94 17.72
N LEU A 161 7.79 1.16 17.02
CA LEU A 161 6.85 0.10 16.66
C LEU A 161 7.50 -0.94 15.74
N LYS A 162 8.26 -0.51 14.73
CA LYS A 162 9.04 -1.41 13.87
C LYS A 162 9.97 -2.29 14.68
N GLU A 163 10.79 -1.70 15.55
CA GLU A 163 11.74 -2.46 16.40
C GLU A 163 11.01 -3.41 17.35
N SER A 164 9.89 -2.97 17.94
CA SER A 164 9.04 -3.82 18.78
C SER A 164 8.48 -5.03 18.01
N LEU A 165 7.98 -4.80 16.79
CA LEU A 165 7.47 -5.85 15.91
C LEU A 165 8.58 -6.83 15.49
N MET A 166 9.75 -6.31 15.10
CA MET A 166 10.91 -7.15 14.76
C MET A 166 11.34 -8.01 15.96
N SER A 167 11.43 -7.43 17.16
CA SER A 167 11.75 -8.14 18.38
C SER A 167 10.72 -9.22 18.69
N ALA A 168 9.42 -8.88 18.59
CA ALA A 168 8.34 -9.84 18.84
C ALA A 168 8.40 -11.04 17.87
N ILE A 169 8.70 -10.81 16.59
CA ILE A 169 8.81 -11.89 15.60
C ILE A 169 10.08 -12.72 15.82
N ARG A 170 11.21 -12.10 16.17
CA ARG A 170 12.47 -12.81 16.48
C ARG A 170 12.34 -13.75 17.67
N THR A 171 11.61 -13.32 18.68
CA THR A 171 11.43 -14.06 19.94
C THR A 171 10.17 -14.94 19.95
N TYR A 172 9.39 -14.90 18.88
CA TYR A 172 8.18 -15.68 18.75
C TYR A 172 8.48 -17.19 18.84
N LYS A 173 7.63 -17.89 19.57
CA LYS A 173 7.65 -19.35 19.67
C LYS A 173 6.29 -19.89 19.30
N PRO A 174 6.20 -20.82 18.36
CA PRO A 174 4.93 -21.45 17.98
C PRO A 174 4.24 -22.11 19.18
N TYR A 175 2.92 -22.11 19.16
CA TYR A 175 2.07 -22.67 20.21
C TYR A 175 2.51 -24.08 20.66
N GLY A 176 2.62 -24.29 21.96
CA GLY A 176 2.95 -25.58 22.56
C GLY A 176 4.33 -26.15 22.19
N GLY A 177 5.14 -25.45 21.38
CA GLY A 177 6.40 -25.98 20.86
C GLY A 177 6.22 -27.15 19.88
N LEU A 178 5.02 -27.31 19.32
CA LEU A 178 4.67 -28.42 18.42
C LEU A 178 5.48 -28.41 17.11
N VAL A 179 5.91 -27.24 16.68
CA VAL A 179 6.79 -27.04 15.53
C VAL A 179 7.85 -25.99 15.85
N HIS A 180 8.98 -26.01 15.15
CA HIS A 180 10.01 -25.00 15.30
C HIS A 180 9.77 -23.76 14.44
N GLN A 181 9.08 -23.93 13.32
CA GLN A 181 8.80 -22.86 12.37
C GLN A 181 7.35 -22.98 11.85
N ILE A 182 6.64 -21.87 11.83
CA ILE A 182 5.32 -21.78 11.23
C ILE A 182 5.48 -21.75 9.71
N GLN A 183 4.65 -22.51 8.99
CA GLN A 183 4.56 -22.46 7.53
C GLN A 183 3.34 -21.67 7.09
N ILE A 184 3.59 -20.58 6.36
CA ILE A 184 2.57 -19.66 5.83
C ILE A 184 2.52 -19.81 4.31
N LEU A 185 1.37 -20.20 3.77
CA LEU A 185 1.17 -20.34 2.33
C LEU A 185 0.64 -19.04 1.73
N LEU A 186 1.34 -18.51 0.72
CA LEU A 186 0.88 -17.38 -0.08
C LEU A 186 0.09 -17.88 -1.30
N LEU A 187 -1.19 -17.53 -1.38
CA LEU A 187 -2.12 -17.98 -2.42
C LEU A 187 -2.86 -16.80 -3.03
N GLY A 188 -2.99 -16.74 -4.35
CA GLY A 188 -3.71 -15.65 -5.02
C GLY A 188 -3.40 -15.56 -6.51
N PRO A 189 -4.08 -14.67 -7.23
CA PRO A 189 -3.90 -14.49 -8.68
C PRO A 189 -2.46 -14.21 -9.08
N ILE A 190 -2.18 -14.40 -10.37
CA ILE A 190 -0.92 -13.94 -10.99
C ILE A 190 -0.84 -12.42 -10.82
N GLY A 191 0.35 -11.90 -10.48
CA GLY A 191 0.55 -10.46 -10.29
C GLY A 191 0.00 -9.88 -8.97
N ALA A 192 -0.58 -10.69 -8.08
CA ALA A 192 -1.12 -10.21 -6.80
C ALA A 192 -0.04 -9.77 -5.78
N GLY A 193 1.25 -9.97 -6.05
CA GLY A 193 2.35 -9.52 -5.17
C GLY A 193 2.83 -10.55 -4.15
N LYS A 194 2.56 -11.86 -4.34
CA LYS A 194 3.00 -12.95 -3.46
C LYS A 194 4.53 -12.99 -3.26
N SER A 195 5.26 -13.14 -4.35
CA SER A 195 6.73 -13.18 -4.35
C SER A 195 7.34 -11.83 -3.93
N SER A 196 6.66 -10.72 -4.23
CA SER A 196 7.06 -9.39 -3.76
C SER A 196 6.91 -9.26 -2.25
N PHE A 197 5.87 -9.84 -1.65
CA PHE A 197 5.70 -9.85 -0.20
C PHE A 197 6.82 -10.63 0.50
N PHE A 198 7.19 -11.80 -0.03
CA PHE A 198 8.36 -12.52 0.48
C PHE A 198 9.64 -11.67 0.39
N ASN A 199 9.91 -11.05 -0.76
CA ASN A 199 11.07 -10.17 -0.92
C ASN A 199 11.03 -9.00 0.07
N ALA A 200 9.85 -8.40 0.30
CA ALA A 200 9.65 -7.32 1.26
C ALA A 200 9.94 -7.75 2.70
N VAL A 201 9.38 -8.88 3.15
CA VAL A 201 9.68 -9.47 4.47
C VAL A 201 11.18 -9.71 4.63
N LYS A 202 11.80 -10.33 3.63
CA LYS A 202 13.24 -10.59 3.66
C LYS A 202 14.07 -9.31 3.72
N SER A 203 13.65 -8.27 2.99
CA SER A 203 14.32 -6.96 2.97
C SER A 203 14.34 -6.33 4.36
N VAL A 204 13.20 -6.35 5.06
CA VAL A 204 13.08 -5.81 6.42
C VAL A 204 14.08 -6.45 7.38
N PHE A 205 14.16 -7.79 7.41
CA PHE A 205 15.09 -8.50 8.30
C PHE A 205 16.55 -8.43 7.84
N ARG A 206 16.80 -8.19 6.55
CA ARG A 206 18.15 -7.97 6.00
C ARG A 206 18.70 -6.57 6.22
N GLY A 207 17.84 -5.58 6.47
CA GLY A 207 18.22 -4.18 6.60
C GLY A 207 18.48 -3.46 5.25
N HIS A 208 18.16 -4.08 4.12
CA HIS A 208 18.25 -3.48 2.78
C HIS A 208 17.31 -4.19 1.80
N VAL A 209 16.89 -3.49 0.76
CA VAL A 209 16.00 -4.05 -0.27
C VAL A 209 16.69 -5.20 -1.02
N THR A 210 15.99 -6.32 -1.16
CA THR A 210 16.49 -7.55 -1.82
C THR A 210 15.40 -8.19 -2.67
N ASN A 211 15.81 -8.77 -3.80
CA ASN A 211 14.94 -9.43 -4.78
C ASN A 211 15.42 -10.87 -5.02
N GLN A 212 15.17 -11.76 -4.06
CA GLN A 212 15.55 -13.17 -4.20
C GLN A 212 14.52 -13.97 -5.01
N ALA A 213 13.24 -13.79 -4.74
CA ALA A 213 12.20 -14.38 -5.54
C ALA A 213 12.03 -13.58 -6.82
N LEU A 214 11.95 -14.28 -7.95
CA LEU A 214 11.70 -13.64 -9.23
C LEU A 214 10.30 -13.03 -9.21
N VAL A 215 10.22 -11.75 -9.54
CA VAL A 215 8.99 -10.99 -9.65
C VAL A 215 8.78 -10.63 -11.12
N GLY A 216 7.60 -10.89 -11.64
CA GLY A 216 7.25 -10.51 -13.01
C GLY A 216 5.75 -10.34 -13.16
N SER A 217 5.36 -9.45 -14.06
CA SER A 217 3.96 -9.15 -14.40
C SER A 217 3.47 -9.90 -15.64
N ASP A 218 4.26 -10.84 -16.17
CA ASP A 218 3.91 -11.53 -17.39
C ASP A 218 2.71 -12.48 -17.17
N ILE A 219 1.87 -12.55 -18.20
CA ILE A 219 0.63 -13.34 -18.25
C ILE A 219 0.87 -14.83 -17.96
N THR A 220 2.12 -15.30 -18.13
CA THR A 220 2.51 -16.70 -17.93
C THR A 220 2.85 -17.06 -16.49
N GLY A 221 3.02 -16.05 -15.59
CA GLY A 221 3.48 -16.26 -14.21
C GLY A 221 4.95 -16.69 -14.11
N VAL A 222 5.74 -15.98 -13.33
CA VAL A 222 7.19 -16.25 -13.18
C VAL A 222 7.44 -17.42 -12.21
N SER A 223 6.58 -17.59 -11.21
CA SER A 223 6.69 -18.70 -10.25
C SER A 223 6.04 -19.96 -10.81
N GLU A 224 6.84 -20.92 -11.25
CA GLU A 224 6.35 -22.19 -11.82
C GLU A 224 6.37 -23.34 -10.82
N LYS A 225 7.07 -23.17 -9.69
CA LYS A 225 7.35 -24.20 -8.70
C LYS A 225 6.85 -23.80 -7.33
N TYR A 226 6.46 -24.80 -6.55
CA TYR A 226 6.30 -24.63 -5.11
C TYR A 226 7.66 -24.29 -4.48
N ARG A 227 7.70 -23.22 -3.68
CA ARG A 227 8.94 -22.76 -3.06
C ARG A 227 8.72 -22.52 -1.58
N ARG A 228 9.60 -23.07 -0.75
CA ARG A 228 9.67 -22.82 0.68
C ARG A 228 10.84 -21.89 0.97
N TYR A 229 10.55 -20.69 1.43
CA TYR A 229 11.55 -19.65 1.68
C TYR A 229 11.78 -19.49 3.18
N VAL A 230 12.94 -19.90 3.64
CA VAL A 230 13.43 -19.61 4.99
C VAL A 230 13.98 -18.20 5.03
N VAL A 231 13.48 -17.37 5.93
CA VAL A 231 14.00 -16.02 6.18
C VAL A 231 14.98 -16.07 7.34
N LYS A 232 16.13 -15.43 7.20
CA LYS A 232 17.16 -15.34 8.25
C LYS A 232 17.19 -13.94 8.85
N ASP A 233 17.55 -13.83 10.11
CA ASP A 233 17.79 -12.55 10.78
C ASP A 233 19.16 -11.99 10.36
N GLY A 234 19.15 -11.00 9.48
CA GLY A 234 20.35 -10.49 8.83
C GLY A 234 20.93 -11.41 7.74
N LYS A 235 22.20 -11.24 7.42
CA LYS A 235 22.88 -11.98 6.35
C LYS A 235 23.27 -13.39 6.80
N ASP A 236 23.84 -13.48 7.96
CA ASP A 236 24.47 -14.70 8.50
C ASP A 236 23.80 -15.18 9.81
N GLY A 237 22.64 -14.61 10.17
CA GLY A 237 21.90 -14.94 11.37
C GLY A 237 21.11 -16.25 11.27
N ASP A 238 20.48 -16.60 12.39
CA ASP A 238 19.66 -17.80 12.52
C ASP A 238 18.37 -17.69 11.69
N PRO A 239 17.80 -18.83 11.28
CA PRO A 239 16.48 -18.86 10.67
C PRO A 239 15.41 -18.30 11.61
N LEU A 240 14.55 -17.43 11.10
CA LEU A 240 13.39 -16.95 11.84
C LEU A 240 12.35 -18.06 12.05
N PRO A 241 11.43 -17.90 13.03
CA PRO A 241 10.49 -18.95 13.42
C PRO A 241 9.33 -19.14 12.42
N PHE A 242 9.53 -18.82 11.15
CA PHE A 242 8.57 -19.01 10.09
C PHE A 242 9.21 -19.29 8.73
N ILE A 243 8.42 -19.89 7.85
CA ILE A 243 8.74 -20.16 6.44
C ILE A 243 7.59 -19.60 5.61
N LEU A 244 7.92 -18.83 4.57
CA LEU A 244 6.95 -18.39 3.57
C LEU A 244 6.97 -19.38 2.40
N CYS A 245 5.79 -19.91 2.11
CA CYS A 245 5.58 -20.88 1.03
C CYS A 245 4.88 -20.18 -0.12
N ASP A 246 5.49 -20.15 -1.30
CA ASP A 246 4.97 -19.50 -2.50
C ASP A 246 4.53 -20.54 -3.53
N LEU A 247 3.32 -20.35 -4.04
CA LEU A 247 2.72 -21.16 -5.10
C LEU A 247 2.67 -20.40 -6.42
N PRO A 248 2.62 -21.12 -7.56
CA PRO A 248 2.25 -20.50 -8.82
C PRO A 248 0.96 -19.69 -8.69
N GLY A 249 0.90 -18.54 -9.35
CA GLY A 249 -0.32 -17.72 -9.34
C GLY A 249 -1.52 -18.44 -9.91
N LEU A 250 -2.68 -18.21 -9.29
CA LEU A 250 -3.95 -18.68 -9.81
C LEU A 250 -4.20 -18.01 -11.17
N SER A 251 -4.57 -18.81 -12.17
CA SER A 251 -4.95 -18.36 -13.51
C SER A 251 -6.41 -18.73 -13.81
N GLU A 252 -7.06 -17.97 -14.70
CA GLU A 252 -8.45 -18.22 -15.12
C GLU A 252 -8.59 -19.54 -15.88
N LYS A 253 -7.69 -19.75 -16.82
CA LYS A 253 -7.68 -21.02 -17.58
C LYS A 253 -7.28 -22.17 -16.68
N GLU A 254 -7.66 -23.40 -17.02
CA GLU A 254 -7.13 -24.60 -16.38
C GLU A 254 -5.60 -24.51 -16.39
N GLY A 255 -5.09 -23.93 -15.30
CA GLY A 255 -3.68 -23.61 -15.12
C GLY A 255 -2.92 -24.82 -14.58
N ARG A 256 -1.64 -24.62 -14.35
CA ARG A 256 -0.73 -25.64 -13.82
C ARG A 256 -1.08 -26.14 -12.42
N LEU A 257 -1.89 -25.37 -11.66
CA LEU A 257 -2.27 -25.66 -10.27
C LEU A 257 -3.76 -25.98 -10.16
N CYS A 258 -4.08 -27.18 -9.71
CA CYS A 258 -5.45 -27.60 -9.42
C CYS A 258 -5.75 -27.57 -7.91
N LEU A 259 -7.02 -27.74 -7.53
CA LEU A 259 -7.44 -27.76 -6.13
C LEU A 259 -6.78 -28.88 -5.33
N ASP A 260 -6.66 -30.07 -5.92
CA ASP A 260 -6.06 -31.24 -5.27
C ASP A 260 -4.57 -31.01 -4.96
N ASP A 261 -3.86 -30.28 -5.84
CA ASP A 261 -2.48 -29.89 -5.61
C ASP A 261 -2.38 -28.96 -4.40
N ILE A 262 -3.27 -27.96 -4.30
CA ILE A 262 -3.32 -27.03 -3.15
C ILE A 262 -3.57 -27.83 -1.87
N LEU A 263 -4.53 -28.74 -1.85
CA LEU A 263 -4.82 -29.60 -0.70
C LEU A 263 -3.63 -30.50 -0.34
N SER A 264 -2.89 -30.99 -1.33
CA SER A 264 -1.67 -31.77 -1.11
C SER A 264 -0.55 -30.94 -0.50
N VAL A 265 -0.40 -29.68 -0.92
CA VAL A 265 0.55 -28.73 -0.29
C VAL A 265 0.17 -28.47 1.16
N LEU A 266 -1.13 -28.20 1.43
CA LEU A 266 -1.60 -27.93 2.79
C LEU A 266 -1.28 -29.06 3.76
N LYS A 267 -1.48 -30.28 3.31
CA LYS A 267 -1.22 -31.51 4.10
C LYS A 267 0.26 -31.88 4.19
N GLY A 268 1.16 -31.14 3.51
CA GLY A 268 2.59 -31.38 3.53
C GLY A 268 3.08 -32.49 2.60
N HIS A 269 2.25 -32.96 1.66
CA HIS A 269 2.63 -34.04 0.73
C HIS A 269 3.54 -33.57 -0.42
N VAL A 270 3.82 -32.28 -0.56
CA VAL A 270 4.58 -31.71 -1.68
C VAL A 270 5.94 -31.22 -1.22
N ALA A 271 7.01 -31.70 -1.86
CA ALA A 271 8.37 -31.29 -1.57
C ALA A 271 8.68 -29.86 -2.10
N ASP A 272 9.66 -29.19 -1.47
CA ASP A 272 10.17 -27.90 -2.00
C ASP A 272 10.66 -28.06 -3.44
N ARG A 273 10.43 -27.04 -4.27
CA ARG A 273 10.78 -26.95 -5.70
C ARG A 273 9.98 -27.86 -6.62
N TYR A 274 8.92 -28.48 -6.13
CA TYR A 274 8.02 -29.24 -6.99
C TYR A 274 7.43 -28.38 -8.11
N GLN A 275 7.43 -28.90 -9.34
CA GLN A 275 6.85 -28.23 -10.50
C GLN A 275 5.49 -28.84 -10.83
N PHE A 276 4.43 -28.05 -10.66
CA PHE A 276 3.06 -28.52 -10.92
C PHE A 276 2.80 -28.76 -12.40
N ASN A 277 2.00 -29.78 -12.67
CA ASN A 277 1.54 -30.13 -14.00
C ASN A 277 0.06 -30.44 -13.94
N SER A 278 -0.78 -29.64 -14.59
CA SER A 278 -2.24 -29.81 -14.60
C SER A 278 -2.70 -31.15 -15.19
N MET A 279 -1.91 -31.73 -16.10
CA MET A 279 -2.20 -33.02 -16.70
C MET A 279 -1.93 -34.21 -15.74
N ASN A 280 -1.08 -33.98 -14.75
CA ASN A 280 -0.69 -34.99 -13.77
C ASN A 280 -0.56 -34.40 -12.38
N PRO A 281 -1.69 -34.19 -11.67
CA PRO A 281 -1.68 -33.67 -10.29
C PRO A 281 -0.88 -34.57 -9.36
N VAL A 282 -0.38 -33.99 -8.26
CA VAL A 282 0.37 -34.71 -7.24
C VAL A 282 -0.45 -35.84 -6.66
N LYS A 283 0.06 -37.09 -6.73
CA LYS A 283 -0.61 -38.30 -6.25
C LYS A 283 0.36 -39.20 -5.49
N PRO A 284 -0.16 -40.04 -4.57
CA PRO A 284 0.63 -41.10 -3.95
C PRO A 284 1.30 -42.00 -5.03
N GLY A 285 2.60 -42.28 -4.85
CA GLY A 285 3.42 -42.99 -5.80
C GLY A 285 4.22 -42.14 -6.78
N HIS A 286 4.04 -40.82 -6.78
CA HIS A 286 4.94 -39.88 -7.45
C HIS A 286 6.24 -39.78 -6.69
N GLY A 287 7.40 -39.64 -7.36
CA GLY A 287 8.71 -39.60 -6.69
C GLY A 287 8.90 -38.45 -5.74
N ASP A 288 8.18 -37.36 -5.98
CA ASP A 288 8.23 -36.13 -5.16
C ASP A 288 7.06 -36.05 -4.13
N TYR A 289 6.27 -37.14 -3.96
CA TYR A 289 5.18 -37.20 -3.02
C TYR A 289 5.65 -37.68 -1.63
N ILE A 290 5.43 -36.87 -0.61
CA ILE A 290 5.74 -37.19 0.80
C ILE A 290 4.58 -38.01 1.35
N CYS A 291 4.77 -39.33 1.52
CA CYS A 291 3.70 -40.25 1.96
C CYS A 291 3.24 -40.00 3.40
N TYR A 292 4.16 -39.66 4.29
CA TYR A 292 3.93 -39.47 5.73
C TYR A 292 4.44 -38.09 6.19
N PRO A 293 3.73 -37.00 5.84
CA PRO A 293 4.15 -35.67 6.28
C PRO A 293 3.99 -35.49 7.78
N LEU A 294 4.98 -34.90 8.40
CA LEU A 294 4.92 -34.50 9.80
C LEU A 294 4.21 -33.14 9.92
N LEU A 295 3.85 -32.75 11.14
CA LEU A 295 3.21 -31.46 11.38
C LEU A 295 4.07 -30.29 10.85
N LYS A 296 5.39 -30.34 11.01
CA LYS A 296 6.34 -29.35 10.48
C LYS A 296 6.35 -29.23 8.94
N ASP A 297 5.79 -30.21 8.21
CA ASP A 297 5.72 -30.20 6.75
C ASP A 297 4.41 -29.60 6.24
N ARG A 298 3.39 -29.49 7.13
CA ARG A 298 2.07 -28.96 6.81
C ARG A 298 2.07 -27.42 6.80
N ILE A 299 1.11 -26.85 6.11
CA ILE A 299 0.81 -25.42 6.20
C ILE A 299 -0.01 -25.13 7.47
N HIS A 300 0.31 -24.05 8.17
CA HIS A 300 -0.35 -23.68 9.42
C HIS A 300 -1.25 -22.44 9.26
N CYS A 301 -0.99 -21.60 8.23
CA CYS A 301 -1.80 -20.45 7.89
C CYS A 301 -1.79 -20.23 6.38
N VAL A 302 -2.93 -19.86 5.79
CA VAL A 302 -3.05 -19.48 4.37
C VAL A 302 -3.29 -17.98 4.28
N ALA A 303 -2.40 -17.28 3.59
CA ALA A 303 -2.54 -15.88 3.26
C ALA A 303 -3.02 -15.73 1.81
N PHE A 304 -4.28 -15.33 1.63
CA PHE A 304 -4.79 -14.94 0.33
C PHE A 304 -4.24 -13.58 -0.06
N VAL A 305 -3.62 -13.47 -1.20
CA VAL A 305 -2.98 -12.23 -1.66
C VAL A 305 -3.77 -11.65 -2.83
N PHE A 306 -4.24 -10.42 -2.66
CA PHE A 306 -4.96 -9.66 -3.68
C PHE A 306 -4.26 -8.33 -3.96
N SER A 307 -4.28 -7.88 -5.20
CA SER A 307 -3.81 -6.55 -5.57
C SER A 307 -4.95 -5.55 -5.50
N ALA A 308 -4.78 -4.46 -4.76
CA ALA A 308 -5.74 -3.35 -4.69
C ALA A 308 -6.03 -2.75 -6.08
N TYR A 309 -5.05 -2.81 -6.97
CA TYR A 309 -5.20 -2.34 -8.35
C TYR A 309 -6.13 -3.23 -9.19
N SER A 310 -6.09 -4.55 -9.01
CA SER A 310 -6.77 -5.49 -9.91
C SER A 310 -7.93 -6.27 -9.28
N VAL A 311 -8.19 -6.10 -7.98
CA VAL A 311 -9.25 -6.87 -7.29
C VAL A 311 -10.62 -6.68 -7.93
N HIS A 312 -10.95 -5.46 -8.39
CA HIS A 312 -12.21 -5.13 -9.05
C HIS A 312 -12.31 -5.61 -10.50
N CYS A 313 -11.21 -6.10 -11.08
CA CYS A 313 -11.14 -6.61 -12.45
C CYS A 313 -11.02 -8.14 -12.51
N LEU A 314 -11.20 -8.82 -11.38
CA LEU A 314 -11.20 -10.29 -11.39
C LEU A 314 -12.41 -10.79 -12.16
N SER A 315 -12.21 -11.77 -13.04
CA SER A 315 -13.31 -12.42 -13.75
C SER A 315 -14.18 -13.23 -12.81
N ASP A 316 -15.44 -13.45 -13.18
CA ASP A 316 -16.37 -14.29 -12.43
C ASP A 316 -15.79 -15.71 -12.22
N GLU A 317 -15.07 -16.24 -13.22
CA GLU A 317 -14.40 -17.54 -13.14
C GLU A 317 -13.32 -17.56 -12.06
N MET A 318 -12.51 -16.50 -11.96
CA MET A 318 -11.48 -16.39 -10.93
C MET A 318 -12.11 -16.23 -9.54
N VAL A 319 -13.15 -15.44 -9.43
CA VAL A 319 -13.89 -15.24 -8.17
C VAL A 319 -14.46 -16.56 -7.68
N GLU A 320 -15.15 -17.32 -8.53
CA GLU A 320 -15.71 -18.64 -8.18
C GLU A 320 -14.62 -19.67 -7.85
N LYS A 321 -13.49 -19.63 -8.55
CA LYS A 321 -12.34 -20.49 -8.24
C LYS A 321 -11.79 -20.20 -6.84
N ILE A 322 -11.62 -18.95 -6.49
CA ILE A 322 -11.13 -18.54 -5.16
C ILE A 322 -12.15 -18.93 -4.08
N LYS A 323 -13.46 -18.67 -4.29
CA LYS A 323 -14.53 -19.08 -3.37
C LYS A 323 -14.53 -20.59 -3.14
N ARG A 324 -14.35 -21.37 -4.19
CA ARG A 324 -14.25 -22.84 -4.10
C ARG A 324 -13.05 -23.28 -3.28
N ILE A 325 -11.87 -22.72 -3.56
CA ILE A 325 -10.66 -23.02 -2.77
C ILE A 325 -10.91 -22.66 -1.30
N ARG A 326 -11.40 -21.45 -1.03
CA ARG A 326 -11.68 -20.98 0.33
C ARG A 326 -12.62 -21.93 1.09
N LYS A 327 -13.69 -22.39 0.43
CA LYS A 327 -14.64 -23.34 1.03
C LYS A 327 -13.97 -24.66 1.44
N GLU A 328 -13.07 -25.21 0.60
CA GLU A 328 -12.33 -26.42 0.96
C GLU A 328 -11.33 -26.20 2.08
N LEU A 329 -10.67 -25.02 2.15
CA LEU A 329 -9.80 -24.65 3.25
C LEU A 329 -10.56 -24.59 4.59
N ILE A 330 -11.76 -24.01 4.59
CA ILE A 330 -12.63 -23.95 5.78
C ILE A 330 -12.99 -25.37 6.24
N LYS A 331 -13.35 -26.28 5.33
CA LYS A 331 -13.62 -27.67 5.66
C LYS A 331 -12.43 -28.41 6.27
N CYS A 332 -11.22 -28.00 5.93
CA CYS A 332 -9.98 -28.54 6.49
C CYS A 332 -9.59 -27.89 7.82
N GLY A 333 -10.41 -26.98 8.39
CA GLY A 333 -10.06 -26.24 9.59
C GLY A 333 -8.92 -25.23 9.42
N MET A 334 -8.58 -24.88 8.16
CA MET A 334 -7.42 -24.03 7.86
C MET A 334 -7.72 -22.56 8.15
N VAL A 335 -6.91 -21.94 8.98
CA VAL A 335 -6.99 -20.49 9.26
C VAL A 335 -6.52 -19.70 8.04
N GLN A 336 -7.26 -18.64 7.73
CA GLN A 336 -7.09 -17.85 6.53
C GLN A 336 -7.01 -16.38 6.86
N VAL A 337 -6.04 -15.70 6.28
CA VAL A 337 -5.89 -14.24 6.31
C VAL A 337 -5.80 -13.70 4.88
N VAL A 338 -5.96 -12.41 4.73
CA VAL A 338 -5.88 -11.72 3.43
C VAL A 338 -4.81 -10.65 3.47
N LEU A 339 -3.98 -10.59 2.44
CA LEU A 339 -3.08 -9.48 2.16
C LEU A 339 -3.60 -8.66 0.99
N LEU A 340 -3.90 -7.40 1.22
CA LEU A 340 -4.20 -6.41 0.18
C LEU A 340 -2.91 -5.65 -0.15
N THR A 341 -2.34 -5.95 -1.31
CA THR A 341 -1.07 -5.39 -1.80
C THR A 341 -1.30 -4.23 -2.78
N HIS A 342 -0.21 -3.59 -3.25
CA HIS A 342 -0.24 -2.50 -4.25
C HIS A 342 -1.14 -1.32 -3.85
N VAL A 343 -1.27 -1.06 -2.57
CA VAL A 343 -2.07 0.07 -2.07
C VAL A 343 -1.44 1.42 -2.39
N ASP A 344 -0.13 1.45 -2.56
CA ASP A 344 0.66 2.57 -3.04
C ASP A 344 0.34 3.00 -4.49
N THR A 345 -0.37 2.16 -5.25
CA THR A 345 -0.84 2.47 -6.60
C THR A 345 -2.24 3.09 -6.62
N LEU A 346 -2.93 3.10 -5.48
CA LEU A 346 -4.21 3.78 -5.34
C LEU A 346 -4.01 5.29 -5.27
N ASP A 347 -4.96 6.02 -5.83
CA ASP A 347 -4.99 7.50 -5.93
C ASP A 347 -4.18 8.24 -4.87
N LEU A 348 -3.09 8.91 -5.26
CA LEU A 348 -2.33 9.86 -4.43
C LEU A 348 -2.04 9.39 -2.99
N ILE A 349 -1.89 8.10 -2.75
CA ILE A 349 -1.43 7.61 -1.45
C ILE A 349 0.03 8.02 -1.29
N THR A 350 0.28 8.89 -0.32
CA THR A 350 1.60 9.37 0.06
C THR A 350 2.16 8.56 1.23
N LYS A 351 3.41 8.81 1.59
CA LYS A 351 4.02 8.22 2.80
C LYS A 351 3.20 8.46 4.06
N GLY A 352 2.67 9.68 4.23
CA GLY A 352 1.82 10.03 5.37
C GLY A 352 0.51 9.26 5.38
N ASP A 353 -0.08 9.03 4.22
CA ASP A 353 -1.32 8.26 4.10
C ASP A 353 -1.12 6.77 4.43
N LEU A 354 0.08 6.20 4.22
CA LEU A 354 0.37 4.82 4.59
C LEU A 354 0.27 4.55 6.09
N ILE A 355 0.48 5.55 6.95
CA ILE A 355 0.30 5.42 8.41
C ILE A 355 -1.17 5.32 8.76
N ASP A 356 -1.98 6.16 8.14
CA ASP A 356 -3.43 6.17 8.30
C ASP A 356 -4.14 5.37 7.20
N ILE A 357 -3.45 4.37 6.64
CA ILE A 357 -3.90 3.63 5.44
C ILE A 357 -5.32 3.07 5.58
N TYR A 358 -5.69 2.61 6.76
CA TYR A 358 -7.03 2.09 7.03
C TYR A 358 -8.12 3.18 7.13
N LYS A 359 -7.72 4.45 7.22
CA LYS A 359 -8.64 5.60 7.18
C LYS A 359 -8.84 6.13 5.76
N CYS A 360 -8.00 5.73 4.81
CA CYS A 360 -8.09 6.14 3.41
C CYS A 360 -9.35 5.55 2.76
N VAL A 361 -10.22 6.39 2.21
CA VAL A 361 -11.46 5.96 1.56
C VAL A 361 -11.23 4.96 0.42
N PRO A 362 -10.27 5.15 -0.51
CA PRO A 362 -9.98 4.16 -1.56
C PRO A 362 -9.64 2.79 -1.00
N VAL A 363 -8.86 2.73 0.08
CA VAL A 363 -8.48 1.46 0.74
C VAL A 363 -9.70 0.83 1.40
N LYS A 364 -10.48 1.62 2.15
CA LYS A 364 -11.73 1.15 2.79
C LYS A 364 -12.66 0.50 1.78
N LEU A 365 -12.87 1.12 0.61
CA LEU A 365 -13.71 0.55 -0.44
C LEU A 365 -13.19 -0.81 -0.94
N LYS A 366 -11.86 -0.99 -1.03
CA LYS A 366 -11.26 -2.27 -1.42
C LYS A 366 -11.39 -3.34 -0.34
N LEU A 367 -11.29 -2.96 0.93
CA LEU A 367 -11.54 -3.88 2.05
C LEU A 367 -12.99 -4.35 2.06
N GLU A 368 -13.95 -3.43 1.89
CA GLU A 368 -15.38 -3.73 1.81
C GLU A 368 -15.72 -4.58 0.57
N GLU A 369 -15.04 -4.37 -0.56
CA GLU A 369 -15.17 -5.18 -1.77
C GLU A 369 -14.73 -6.62 -1.53
N LEU A 370 -13.55 -6.84 -0.93
CA LEU A 370 -13.06 -8.17 -0.56
C LEU A 370 -13.98 -8.88 0.44
N HIS A 371 -14.45 -8.13 1.45
CA HIS A 371 -15.43 -8.65 2.40
C HIS A 371 -16.71 -9.11 1.72
N ARG A 372 -17.32 -8.25 0.90
CA ARG A 372 -18.57 -8.53 0.20
C ARG A 372 -18.45 -9.67 -0.81
N GLU A 373 -17.37 -9.67 -1.60
CA GLU A 373 -17.21 -10.62 -2.71
C GLU A 373 -16.78 -12.00 -2.22
N PHE A 374 -15.86 -12.07 -1.30
CA PHE A 374 -15.28 -13.35 -0.85
C PHE A 374 -15.71 -13.76 0.55
N GLY A 375 -16.34 -12.89 1.31
CA GLY A 375 -16.82 -13.15 2.69
C GLY A 375 -15.69 -13.22 3.72
N PHE A 376 -14.50 -12.64 3.48
CA PHE A 376 -13.48 -12.55 4.50
C PHE A 376 -13.88 -11.52 5.57
N PRO A 377 -13.69 -11.80 6.88
CA PRO A 377 -13.86 -10.79 7.92
C PRO A 377 -12.91 -9.61 7.68
N LEU A 378 -13.39 -8.39 7.95
CA LEU A 378 -12.54 -7.19 7.79
C LEU A 378 -11.33 -7.22 8.74
N SER A 379 -11.45 -7.88 9.90
CA SER A 379 -10.37 -8.10 10.86
C SER A 379 -9.20 -8.92 10.32
N ASP A 380 -9.46 -9.76 9.32
CA ASP A 380 -8.50 -10.70 8.78
C ASP A 380 -7.87 -10.18 7.48
N ILE A 381 -8.18 -8.94 7.07
CA ILE A 381 -7.65 -8.30 5.87
C ILE A 381 -6.57 -7.28 6.26
N PHE A 382 -5.33 -7.56 5.91
CA PHE A 382 -4.17 -6.73 6.20
C PHE A 382 -3.68 -6.01 4.95
N VAL A 383 -3.42 -4.72 5.09
CA VAL A 383 -2.96 -3.87 4.01
C VAL A 383 -1.45 -3.81 4.04
N VAL A 384 -0.81 -4.03 2.89
CA VAL A 384 0.65 -3.97 2.76
C VAL A 384 1.08 -3.23 1.49
N SER A 385 2.20 -2.53 1.58
CA SER A 385 2.92 -1.97 0.44
C SER A 385 4.27 -2.67 0.34
N ASN A 386 4.46 -3.44 -0.73
CA ASN A 386 5.70 -4.15 -0.97
C ASN A 386 6.77 -3.23 -1.55
N TYR A 387 8.04 -3.57 -1.38
CA TYR A 387 9.14 -2.92 -2.08
C TYR A 387 9.12 -3.34 -3.56
N SER A 388 9.20 -2.38 -4.46
CA SER A 388 9.17 -2.59 -5.92
C SER A 388 10.32 -1.90 -6.65
N SER A 389 10.48 -0.60 -6.48
CA SER A 389 11.48 0.22 -7.13
C SER A 389 12.35 1.02 -6.16
N GLU A 390 12.07 0.91 -4.88
CA GLU A 390 12.82 1.57 -3.82
C GLU A 390 14.20 0.95 -3.65
N TRP A 391 15.17 1.78 -3.28
CA TRP A 391 16.55 1.38 -3.02
C TRP A 391 16.82 1.23 -1.52
N GLU A 392 16.02 1.91 -0.69
CA GLU A 392 16.14 1.96 0.76
C GLU A 392 14.86 1.49 1.43
N LEU A 393 14.98 1.04 2.67
CA LEU A 393 13.85 0.64 3.49
C LEU A 393 13.09 1.87 3.99
N GLU A 394 11.79 1.72 4.09
CA GLU A 394 10.86 2.74 4.56
C GLU A 394 10.14 2.25 5.82
N PRO A 395 10.32 2.91 6.98
CA PRO A 395 9.79 2.44 8.26
C PRO A 395 8.28 2.18 8.25
N VAL A 396 7.51 2.98 7.51
CA VAL A 396 6.04 2.79 7.43
C VAL A 396 5.69 1.51 6.69
N LYS A 397 6.34 1.25 5.56
CA LYS A 397 6.17 -0.02 4.83
C LYS A 397 6.59 -1.21 5.69
N ASP A 398 7.71 -1.07 6.39
CA ASP A 398 8.21 -2.12 7.29
C ASP A 398 7.17 -2.46 8.36
N VAL A 399 6.56 -1.45 9.00
CA VAL A 399 5.51 -1.66 10.02
C VAL A 399 4.29 -2.38 9.45
N LEU A 400 3.82 -2.02 8.25
CA LEU A 400 2.70 -2.71 7.60
C LEU A 400 3.02 -4.18 7.32
N ILE A 401 4.21 -4.45 6.77
CA ILE A 401 4.70 -5.80 6.46
C ILE A 401 4.83 -6.65 7.74
N LEU A 402 5.49 -6.11 8.77
CA LEU A 402 5.71 -6.79 10.03
C LEU A 402 4.40 -7.01 10.81
N SER A 403 3.48 -6.05 10.78
CA SER A 403 2.16 -6.19 11.40
C SER A 403 1.35 -7.31 10.76
N ALA A 404 1.32 -7.38 9.44
CA ALA A 404 0.67 -8.47 8.72
C ALA A 404 1.30 -9.82 9.04
N LEU A 405 2.64 -9.89 9.04
CA LEU A 405 3.36 -11.12 9.37
C LEU A 405 3.06 -11.60 10.80
N ARG A 406 3.07 -10.69 11.79
CA ARG A 406 2.72 -11.03 13.18
C ARG A 406 1.31 -11.61 13.29
N GLN A 407 0.34 -11.04 12.59
CA GLN A 407 -1.03 -11.56 12.59
C GLN A 407 -1.13 -12.96 11.96
N MET A 408 -0.35 -13.23 10.92
CA MET A 408 -0.27 -14.57 10.34
C MET A 408 0.31 -15.61 11.31
N LEU A 409 1.29 -15.20 12.12
CA LEU A 409 1.88 -16.06 13.15
C LEU A 409 0.84 -16.38 14.25
N TRP A 410 0.09 -15.39 14.70
CA TRP A 410 -0.98 -15.60 15.69
C TRP A 410 -2.12 -16.47 15.13
N ALA A 411 -2.53 -16.21 13.88
CA ALA A 411 -3.51 -17.06 13.20
C ALA A 411 -3.04 -18.53 13.07
N ALA A 412 -1.73 -18.74 12.88
CA ALA A 412 -1.18 -20.08 12.88
C ALA A 412 -1.13 -20.72 14.28
N ASP A 413 -0.98 -19.93 15.36
CA ASP A 413 -1.10 -20.43 16.73
C ASP A 413 -2.52 -20.91 17.01
N ASP A 414 -3.55 -20.16 16.59
CA ASP A 414 -4.96 -20.58 16.71
C ASP A 414 -5.21 -21.91 15.99
N PHE A 415 -4.61 -22.10 14.80
CA PHE A 415 -4.68 -23.38 14.09
C PHE A 415 -3.99 -24.52 14.86
N LEU A 416 -2.82 -24.27 15.45
CA LEU A 416 -2.08 -25.28 16.20
C LEU A 416 -2.79 -25.64 17.52
N GLU A 417 -3.46 -24.68 18.16
CA GLU A 417 -4.24 -24.90 19.38
C GLU A 417 -5.47 -25.78 19.13
N ASP A 418 -6.11 -25.63 17.99
CA ASP A 418 -7.30 -26.40 17.59
C ASP A 418 -7.00 -27.81 17.11
N LEU A 419 -5.73 -28.20 17.00
CA LEU A 419 -5.37 -29.53 16.53
C LEU A 419 -5.78 -30.64 17.53
N PRO A 420 -6.34 -31.77 17.05
CA PRO A 420 -6.62 -32.93 17.91
C PRO A 420 -5.38 -33.46 18.61
N LEU A 421 -5.51 -33.84 19.89
CA LEU A 421 -4.41 -34.39 20.70
C LEU A 421 -3.68 -35.58 20.05
N GLU A 422 -4.35 -36.34 19.19
CA GLU A 422 -3.76 -37.46 18.42
C GLU A 422 -2.77 -37.00 17.37
N GLU A 423 -2.97 -35.80 16.83
CA GLU A 423 -2.09 -35.20 15.82
C GLU A 423 -0.89 -34.51 16.43
N THR A 424 -1.03 -33.97 17.66
CA THR A 424 0.04 -33.30 18.38
C THR A 424 1.11 -34.30 18.87
N ASN A 425 0.71 -35.56 19.18
CA ASN A 425 1.63 -36.62 19.64
C ASN A 425 2.44 -37.31 18.53
N ARG A 426 2.15 -37.04 17.25
CA ARG A 426 2.91 -37.58 16.10
C ARG A 426 4.04 -36.64 15.63
N GLY A 427 4.24 -35.53 16.27
CA GLY A 427 5.19 -34.48 15.88
C GLY A 427 6.48 -34.39 16.66
N VAL A 428 6.72 -35.28 17.67
CA VAL A 428 7.95 -35.32 18.47
C VAL A 428 8.89 -36.42 17.95
#